data_c79094718453a72e177037de54d7e00f
#
_entry.id   c79094718453a72e177037de54d7e00f
#
_cell.length_a   1.000
_cell.length_b   1.000
_cell.length_c   1.000
_cell.angle_alpha   90.00
_cell.angle_beta   90.00
_cell.angle_gamma   90.00
#
_symmetry.space_group_name_H-M   'P 1'
#
loop_
_entity.id
_entity.type
_entity.pdbx_description
1 polymer ?
#
loop_
_entity_poly.entity_id
_entity_poly.type
_entity_poly.pdbx_seq_one_letter_code
_entity_poly.pdbx_strand_id
1 'polypeptide(L)' 'LDEPTAALGVKETGRILDMILELKNKGLSIVFITHNMEHAFLVADRFFILRIGGKVGEKIKSETTQEEIVKMITGVISTT' A
#
# COMPACT_ATOMS: atom_id res chain seq x y z
N LEU A 1 7.61 -7.23 -0.89
CA LEU A 1 7.54 -7.38 0.57
C LEU A 1 6.12 -7.67 0.99
N ASP A 2 5.92 -8.72 1.75
CA ASP A 2 4.59 -9.16 2.19
C ASP A 2 4.42 -8.82 3.67
N GLU A 3 3.59 -7.80 3.96
CA GLU A 3 3.32 -7.34 5.31
C GLU A 3 4.62 -7.09 6.11
N PRO A 4 5.58 -6.34 5.58
CA PRO A 4 6.90 -6.23 6.21
C PRO A 4 6.88 -5.49 7.55
N THR A 5 5.83 -4.75 7.84
CA THR A 5 5.70 -3.99 9.08
C THR A 5 4.75 -4.63 10.08
N ALA A 6 4.16 -5.79 9.74
CA ALA A 6 3.28 -6.51 10.65
C ALA A 6 4.04 -6.96 11.88
N ALA A 7 3.44 -6.80 13.06
CA ALA A 7 4.01 -7.19 14.34
C ALA A 7 5.28 -6.43 14.75
N LEU A 8 5.65 -5.37 14.06
CA LEU A 8 6.78 -4.52 14.44
C LEU A 8 6.31 -3.33 15.27
N GLY A 9 7.19 -2.83 16.12
CA GLY A 9 6.93 -1.60 16.84
C GLY A 9 7.05 -0.37 15.94
N VAL A 10 6.68 0.79 16.46
CA VAL A 10 6.67 2.04 15.69
C VAL A 10 8.05 2.38 15.12
N LYS A 11 9.09 2.20 15.93
CA LYS A 11 10.45 2.55 15.53
C LYS A 11 10.97 1.65 14.42
N GLU A 12 10.73 0.34 14.55
CA GLU A 12 11.16 -0.65 13.57
C GLU A 12 10.38 -0.49 12.27
N THR A 13 9.09 -0.21 12.37
CA THR A 13 8.26 0.07 11.22
C THR A 13 8.78 1.27 10.45
N GLY A 14 9.15 2.35 11.16
CA GLY A 14 9.71 3.54 10.53
C GLY A 14 10.97 3.24 9.74
N ARG A 15 11.84 2.39 10.29
CA ARG A 15 13.09 2.00 9.61
C ARG A 15 12.82 1.24 8.32
N ILE A 16 11.84 0.33 8.34
CA ILE A 16 11.47 -0.44 7.15
C ILE A 16 10.92 0.50 6.07
N LEU A 17 10.04 1.41 6.44
CA LEU A 17 9.46 2.36 5.48
C LEU A 17 10.53 3.29 4.90
N ASP A 18 11.46 3.77 5.72
CA ASP A 18 12.57 4.59 5.24
C ASP A 18 13.47 3.83 4.28
N MET A 19 13.72 2.55 4.56
CA MET A 19 14.50 1.70 3.66
C MET A 19 13.81 1.56 2.31
N ILE A 20 12.50 1.36 2.30
CA ILE A 20 11.73 1.24 1.06
C ILE A 20 11.83 2.53 0.24
N LEU A 21 11.68 3.68 0.88
CA LEU A 21 11.79 4.97 0.20
C LEU A 21 13.18 5.17 -0.37
N GLU A 22 14.21 4.79 0.36
CA GLU A 22 15.58 4.89 -0.11
C GLU A 22 15.83 4.03 -1.33
N LEU A 23 15.35 2.79 -1.31
CA LEU A 23 15.49 1.89 -2.45
C LEU A 23 14.74 2.40 -3.67
N LYS A 24 13.57 2.99 -3.49
CA LYS A 24 12.83 3.62 -4.58
C LYS A 24 13.61 4.77 -5.19
N ASN A 25 14.25 5.59 -4.36
CA ASN A 25 15.05 6.70 -4.84
C ASN A 25 16.25 6.24 -5.66
N LYS A 26 16.69 5.01 -5.45
CA LYS A 26 17.77 4.40 -6.23
C LYS A 26 17.27 3.75 -7.53
N GLY A 27 15.99 3.90 -7.83
CA GLY A 27 15.41 3.40 -9.08
C GLY A 27 14.93 1.97 -9.02
N LEU A 28 14.83 1.36 -7.84
CA LEU A 28 14.35 0.00 -7.69
C LEU A 28 12.84 -0.05 -7.68
N SER A 29 12.28 -1.08 -8.32
CA SER A 29 10.84 -1.36 -8.27
C SER A 29 10.57 -2.28 -7.10
N ILE A 30 9.58 -1.94 -6.28
CA ILE A 30 9.27 -2.68 -5.06
C ILE A 30 7.78 -3.00 -5.02
N VAL A 31 7.45 -4.26 -4.74
CA VAL A 31 6.08 -4.67 -4.47
C VAL A 31 5.92 -4.76 -2.95
N PHE A 32 4.93 -4.06 -2.42
CA PHE A 32 4.68 -3.96 -1.00
C PHE A 32 3.25 -4.41 -0.71
N ILE A 33 3.10 -5.52 -0.02
CA ILE A 33 1.80 -6.10 0.29
C ILE A 33 1.44 -5.78 1.74
N THR A 34 0.33 -5.10 1.94
CA THR A 34 -0.11 -4.73 3.28
C THR A 34 -1.60 -4.40 3.28
N HIS A 35 -2.21 -4.48 4.45
CA HIS A 35 -3.55 -3.97 4.69
C HIS A 35 -3.50 -2.67 5.51
N ASN A 36 -2.32 -2.21 5.87
CA ASN A 36 -2.16 -0.95 6.61
C ASN A 36 -2.07 0.22 5.60
N MET A 37 -3.14 0.98 5.51
CA MET A 37 -3.24 2.06 4.52
C MET A 37 -2.31 3.23 4.82
N GLU A 38 -2.05 3.52 6.08
CA GLU A 38 -1.10 4.59 6.41
C GLU A 38 0.28 4.27 5.86
N HIS A 39 0.75 3.04 6.07
CA HIS A 39 2.05 2.61 5.55
C HIS A 39 2.06 2.59 4.04
N ALA A 40 1.01 2.07 3.43
CA ALA A 40 0.92 1.99 1.96
C ALA A 40 0.99 3.39 1.34
N PHE A 41 0.26 4.36 1.89
CA PHE A 41 0.26 5.71 1.34
C PHE A 41 1.58 6.46 1.55
N LEU A 42 2.39 6.06 2.53
CA LEU A 42 3.69 6.67 2.73
C LEU A 42 4.70 6.26 1.65
N VAL A 43 4.61 5.05 1.14
CA VAL A 43 5.68 4.52 0.28
C VAL A 43 5.23 4.13 -1.13
N ALA A 44 3.96 3.85 -1.35
CA ALA A 44 3.49 3.37 -2.65
C ALA A 44 3.18 4.51 -3.61
N ASP A 45 3.39 4.25 -4.89
CA ASP A 45 3.01 5.16 -5.96
C ASP A 45 1.73 4.71 -6.64
N ARG A 46 1.45 3.42 -6.56
CA ARG A 46 0.31 2.79 -7.21
C ARG A 46 -0.25 1.68 -6.33
N PHE A 47 -1.55 1.51 -6.36
CA PHE A 47 -2.26 0.51 -5.56
C PHE A 47 -2.99 -0.47 -6.45
N PHE A 48 -2.85 -1.75 -6.13
CA PHE A 48 -3.67 -2.82 -6.68
C PHE A 48 -4.52 -3.34 -5.53
N ILE A 49 -5.83 -3.24 -5.67
CA ILE A 49 -6.76 -3.66 -4.62
C ILE A 49 -7.28 -5.03 -4.98
N LEU A 50 -7.06 -5.98 -4.08
CA LEU A 50 -7.47 -7.37 -4.27
C LEU A 50 -8.49 -7.76 -3.22
N ARG A 51 -9.43 -8.59 -3.64
CA ARG A 51 -10.39 -9.21 -2.74
C ARG A 51 -10.51 -10.67 -3.14
N ILE A 52 -11.17 -11.47 -2.29
CA ILE A 52 -11.40 -12.87 -2.60
C ILE A 52 -12.13 -12.96 -3.94
N GLY A 53 -11.54 -13.68 -4.89
CA GLY A 53 -12.10 -13.84 -6.21
C GLY A 53 -11.48 -12.96 -7.29
N GLY A 54 -10.56 -12.05 -6.94
CA GLY A 54 -9.83 -11.32 -7.96
C GLY A 54 -9.49 -9.88 -7.63
N LYS A 55 -9.05 -9.17 -8.65
CA LYS A 55 -8.68 -7.78 -8.57
C LYS A 55 -9.94 -6.90 -8.57
N VAL A 56 -10.02 -6.00 -7.60
CA VAL A 56 -11.12 -5.04 -7.49
C VAL A 56 -10.82 -3.77 -8.30
N GLY A 57 -9.58 -3.30 -8.25
CA GLY A 57 -9.23 -2.09 -8.95
C GLY A 57 -7.76 -1.75 -8.86
N GLU A 58 -7.39 -0.69 -9.54
CA GLU A 58 -6.04 -0.14 -9.56
C GLU A 58 -6.13 1.37 -9.47
N LYS A 59 -5.32 1.98 -8.62
CA LYS A 59 -5.29 3.43 -8.43
C LYS A 59 -3.87 3.94 -8.34
N ILE A 60 -3.66 5.15 -8.85
CA ILE A 60 -2.40 5.87 -8.69
C ILE A 60 -2.55 6.78 -7.47
N LYS A 61 -1.53 6.82 -6.61
CA LYS A 61 -1.58 7.56 -5.35
C LYS A 61 -2.04 9.01 -5.52
N SER A 62 -1.57 9.68 -6.55
CA SER A 62 -1.92 11.09 -6.79
C SER A 62 -3.37 11.31 -7.19
N GLU A 63 -4.09 10.24 -7.52
CA GLU A 63 -5.47 10.30 -8.01
C GLU A 63 -6.48 9.68 -7.05
N THR A 64 -6.06 9.31 -5.85
CA THR A 64 -6.91 8.61 -4.89
C THR A 64 -6.66 9.09 -3.47
N THR A 65 -7.50 8.63 -2.54
CA THR A 65 -7.37 8.91 -1.12
C THR A 65 -7.40 7.62 -0.33
N GLN A 66 -6.95 7.67 0.93
CA GLN A 66 -7.03 6.51 1.81
C GLN A 66 -8.47 6.05 1.98
N GLU A 67 -9.40 6.99 2.11
CA GLU A 67 -10.81 6.68 2.25
C GLU A 67 -11.34 5.89 1.05
N GLU A 68 -10.98 6.30 -0.14
CA GLU A 68 -11.40 5.61 -1.37
C GLU A 68 -10.86 4.18 -1.40
N ILE A 69 -9.58 4.01 -1.10
CA ILE A 69 -8.96 2.68 -1.09
C ILE A 69 -9.62 1.76 -0.06
N VAL A 70 -9.87 2.27 1.15
CA VAL A 70 -10.54 1.50 2.19
C VAL A 70 -11.94 1.06 1.74
N LYS A 71 -12.69 1.94 1.10
CA LYS A 71 -14.01 1.60 0.58
C LYS A 71 -13.93 0.50 -0.48
N MET A 72 -12.92 0.53 -1.32
CA MET A 72 -12.71 -0.52 -2.33
C MET A 72 -12.38 -1.85 -1.67
N ILE A 73 -11.52 -1.83 -0.65
CA ILE A 73 -11.13 -3.05 0.07
C ILE A 73 -12.33 -3.68 0.79
N THR A 74 -13.15 -2.86 1.42
CA THR A 74 -14.30 -3.35 2.18
C THR A 74 -15.50 -3.70 1.31
N GLY A 75 -15.46 -3.32 0.04
CA GLY A 75 -16.57 -3.61 -0.87
C GLY A 75 -17.72 -2.62 -0.82
N VAL A 76 -17.55 -1.50 -0.12
CA VAL A 76 -18.57 -0.46 -0.05
C VAL A 76 -18.78 0.18 -1.42
N ILE A 77 -17.67 0.37 -2.16
CA ILE A 77 -17.73 0.80 -3.54
C ILE A 77 -16.91 -0.15 -4.39
N SER A 78 -17.36 -0.36 -5.60
CA SER A 78 -16.65 -1.14 -6.60
C SER A 78 -16.31 -0.15 -7.71
N THR A 79 -15.05 0.09 -7.96
CA THR A 79 -14.64 0.93 -9.08
C THR A 79 -13.81 0.11 -10.03
N THR A 80 -14.12 0.25 -11.22
CA THR A 80 -13.35 -0.35 -12.29
C THR A 80 -12.65 0.73 -13.08
#